data_83516f989306344c1c65410b6d3d38ec
#
_entry.id   83516f989306344c1c65410b6d3d38ec
#
_cell.length_a   1.000
_cell.length_b   1.000
_cell.length_c   1.000
_cell.angle_alpha   90.00
_cell.angle_beta   90.00
_cell.angle_gamma   90.00
#
_symmetry.space_group_name_H-M   'P 1'
#
loop_
_entity.id
_entity.type
_entity.pdbx_description
1 polymer ?
#
loop_
_entity_poly.entity_id
_entity_poly.type
_entity_poly.pdbx_seq_one_letter_code
_entity_poly.pdbx_strand_id
1 'polypeptide(L)'
;MRSLFVLVALTALAASPAAAQQGLTKVRVAYDGFSMTSGPLIYADKQGIFKKFGLDIAPVFIDGGSMLTQAVVGGSVDIAQNGYTPALSAAVQGADVVIIGGISNKLPFQLVVKTSITRPDQLKGQSVAISRYGSSTDTAADFALAHLKLTRTDVKVLQLGGAATRIAAAMSGQIAGTMEQYPDTAELSRHGFHVMVDVTDIAGDYPNTSYVTSRSFLKSRPEVVKKFLMAMATAVHEYKANPSVAVPLSQKFLDVKDPENAKAAYDAYVKVYPDDLKASLPGVGLVLKEIAKREPKAAAMKPEQFVDTGILDALAREGFFKQLQAAN
;
A
#
# COMPACT_ATOMS: atom_id res chain seq x y z
N MET A 1 87.98 -19.48 13.70
CA MET A 1 86.88 -18.69 14.24
C MET A 1 85.91 -18.33 13.08
N ARG A 2 84.83 -19.04 12.99
CA ARG A 2 83.81 -18.82 11.92
C ARG A 2 82.51 -18.28 12.57
N SER A 3 82.20 -17.01 12.31
CA SER A 3 81.02 -16.37 12.82
C SER A 3 79.83 -16.78 11.95
N LEU A 4 78.81 -17.32 12.58
CA LEU A 4 77.54 -17.73 11.97
C LEU A 4 76.53 -16.54 12.11
N PHE A 5 76.12 -15.90 10.99
CA PHE A 5 75.09 -14.91 10.97
C PHE A 5 73.72 -15.62 10.79
N VAL A 6 72.87 -15.54 11.79
CA VAL A 6 71.48 -16.01 11.73
C VAL A 6 70.61 -14.87 11.23
N LEU A 7 70.06 -15.05 10.04
CA LEU A 7 69.09 -14.10 9.44
C LEU A 7 67.69 -14.48 9.92
N VAL A 8 67.09 -13.63 10.77
CA VAL A 8 65.69 -13.78 11.20
C VAL A 8 64.80 -13.07 10.18
N ALA A 9 64.09 -13.83 9.38
CA ALA A 9 63.08 -13.30 8.47
C ALA A 9 61.78 -13.05 9.25
N LEU A 10 61.39 -11.77 9.45
CA LEU A 10 60.11 -11.38 9.99
C LEU A 10 59.06 -11.45 8.86
N THR A 11 58.20 -12.48 8.89
CA THR A 11 57.02 -12.59 8.04
C THR A 11 55.92 -11.72 8.64
N ALA A 12 55.69 -10.52 8.08
CA ALA A 12 54.52 -9.71 8.39
C ALA A 12 53.26 -10.37 7.81
N LEU A 13 52.42 -10.97 8.66
CA LEU A 13 51.05 -11.37 8.27
C LEU A 13 50.23 -10.11 8.02
N ALA A 14 49.99 -9.81 6.76
CA ALA A 14 48.99 -8.81 6.36
C ALA A 14 47.61 -9.38 6.73
N ALA A 15 47.05 -8.92 7.85
CA ALA A 15 45.67 -9.16 8.19
C ALA A 15 44.80 -8.34 7.20
N SER A 16 44.28 -8.98 6.14
CA SER A 16 43.20 -8.39 5.32
C SER A 16 42.02 -8.21 6.24
N PRO A 17 41.41 -6.98 6.27
CA PRO A 17 40.15 -6.81 7.00
C PRO A 17 39.13 -7.71 6.30
N ALA A 18 38.71 -8.78 6.95
CA ALA A 18 37.54 -9.53 6.57
C ALA A 18 36.38 -8.54 6.60
N ALA A 19 35.95 -8.05 5.44
CA ALA A 19 34.68 -7.35 5.31
C ALA A 19 33.63 -8.33 5.84
N ALA A 20 33.20 -8.10 7.07
CA ALA A 20 32.13 -8.85 7.68
C ALA A 20 30.95 -8.71 6.72
N GLN A 21 30.58 -9.80 6.08
CA GLN A 21 29.39 -9.90 5.24
C GLN A 21 28.21 -9.66 6.21
N GLN A 22 27.83 -8.39 6.37
CA GLN A 22 26.71 -8.03 7.23
C GLN A 22 25.50 -8.78 6.66
N GLY A 23 25.01 -9.74 7.44
CA GLY A 23 23.81 -10.49 7.08
C GLY A 23 22.64 -9.56 6.83
N LEU A 24 21.72 -9.96 5.96
CA LEU A 24 20.52 -9.17 5.65
C LEU A 24 19.73 -8.84 6.92
N THR A 25 19.28 -7.60 7.04
CA THR A 25 18.45 -7.18 8.17
C THR A 25 17.01 -7.64 7.94
N LYS A 26 16.50 -8.52 8.81
CA LYS A 26 15.12 -8.99 8.75
C LYS A 26 14.15 -7.88 9.12
N VAL A 27 13.13 -7.65 8.28
CA VAL A 27 12.05 -6.66 8.48
C VAL A 27 10.72 -7.31 8.16
N ARG A 28 9.77 -7.21 9.06
CA ARG A 28 8.41 -7.75 8.89
C ARG A 28 7.56 -6.74 8.14
N VAL A 29 7.33 -7.00 6.86
CA VAL A 29 6.53 -6.14 5.99
C VAL A 29 5.23 -6.86 5.64
N ALA A 30 4.11 -6.14 5.70
CA ALA A 30 2.81 -6.68 5.31
C ALA A 30 2.02 -5.69 4.43
N TYR A 31 1.01 -6.21 3.73
CA TYR A 31 0.11 -5.44 2.87
C TYR A 31 -1.34 -5.91 3.05
N ASP A 32 -2.32 -5.03 2.79
CA ASP A 32 -3.72 -5.22 3.17
C ASP A 32 -4.66 -5.67 2.03
N GLY A 33 -4.14 -5.85 0.82
CA GLY A 33 -4.98 -6.23 -0.31
C GLY A 33 -4.23 -6.71 -1.55
N PHE A 34 -4.87 -7.60 -2.27
CA PHE A 34 -4.46 -7.99 -3.62
C PHE A 34 -4.98 -6.94 -4.59
N SER A 35 -4.16 -5.94 -4.90
CA SER A 35 -4.49 -4.86 -5.83
C SER A 35 -3.24 -4.40 -6.59
N MET A 36 -3.44 -3.64 -7.65
CA MET A 36 -2.33 -3.08 -8.42
C MET A 36 -1.41 -2.20 -7.57
N THR A 37 -1.94 -1.54 -6.51
CA THR A 37 -1.11 -0.74 -5.60
C THR A 37 -0.04 -1.57 -4.87
N SER A 38 -0.22 -2.88 -4.74
CA SER A 38 0.78 -3.80 -4.19
C SER A 38 1.80 -4.28 -5.23
N GLY A 39 1.59 -4.00 -6.52
CA GLY A 39 2.48 -4.44 -7.61
C GLY A 39 3.96 -4.10 -7.37
N PRO A 40 4.33 -2.83 -7.08
CA PRO A 40 5.72 -2.47 -6.81
C PRO A 40 6.34 -3.17 -5.59
N LEU A 41 5.55 -3.43 -4.52
CA LEU A 41 6.02 -4.16 -3.34
C LEU A 41 6.38 -5.62 -3.69
N ILE A 42 5.51 -6.28 -4.43
CA ILE A 42 5.72 -7.66 -4.89
C ILE A 42 6.85 -7.71 -5.93
N TYR A 43 6.96 -6.69 -6.78
CA TYR A 43 8.08 -6.56 -7.71
C TYR A 43 9.41 -6.45 -6.95
N ALA A 44 9.49 -5.63 -5.90
CA ALA A 44 10.68 -5.50 -5.07
C ALA A 44 11.14 -6.84 -4.46
N ASP A 45 10.18 -7.65 -3.99
CA ASP A 45 10.44 -9.00 -3.48
C ASP A 45 10.97 -9.93 -4.58
N LYS A 46 10.24 -10.02 -5.69
CA LYS A 46 10.55 -10.99 -6.78
C LYS A 46 11.81 -10.63 -7.56
N GLN A 47 12.15 -9.34 -7.69
CA GLN A 47 13.39 -8.88 -8.34
C GLN A 47 14.57 -8.76 -7.37
N GLY A 48 14.38 -9.14 -6.10
CA GLY A 48 15.44 -9.12 -5.08
C GLY A 48 15.93 -7.72 -4.72
N ILE A 49 15.12 -6.68 -4.96
CA ILE A 49 15.49 -5.28 -4.69
C ILE A 49 15.75 -5.08 -3.20
N PHE A 50 14.92 -5.65 -2.32
CA PHE A 50 15.15 -5.56 -0.87
C PHE A 50 16.55 -6.07 -0.47
N LYS A 51 16.99 -7.18 -1.07
CA LYS A 51 18.33 -7.75 -0.79
C LYS A 51 19.46 -6.83 -1.27
N LYS A 52 19.28 -6.12 -2.40
CA LYS A 52 20.25 -5.10 -2.88
C LYS A 52 20.45 -3.98 -1.85
N PHE A 53 19.43 -3.67 -1.04
CA PHE A 53 19.49 -2.70 0.05
C PHE A 53 19.82 -3.32 1.43
N GLY A 54 20.21 -4.59 1.46
CA GLY A 54 20.60 -5.29 2.70
C GLY A 54 19.43 -5.67 3.60
N LEU A 55 18.21 -5.79 3.04
CA LEU A 55 17.01 -6.16 3.76
C LEU A 55 16.55 -7.58 3.40
N ASP A 56 16.18 -8.37 4.43
CA ASP A 56 15.48 -9.64 4.30
C ASP A 56 13.98 -9.41 4.54
N ILE A 57 13.25 -9.29 3.44
CA ILE A 57 11.80 -9.01 3.44
C ILE A 57 11.11 -10.05 2.56
N ALA A 58 10.10 -10.70 3.14
CA ALA A 58 9.07 -11.46 2.43
C ALA A 58 7.71 -10.86 2.83
N PRO A 59 7.06 -10.06 1.97
CA PRO A 59 5.82 -9.39 2.32
C PRO A 59 4.70 -10.37 2.62
N VAL A 60 3.94 -10.14 3.70
CA VAL A 60 2.85 -11.00 4.16
C VAL A 60 1.51 -10.29 3.96
N PHE A 61 0.52 -11.02 3.45
CA PHE A 61 -0.84 -10.52 3.36
C PHE A 61 -1.54 -10.57 4.72
N ILE A 62 -2.18 -9.45 5.12
CA ILE A 62 -3.07 -9.36 6.28
C ILE A 62 -4.38 -8.73 5.80
N ASP A 63 -5.46 -9.48 5.91
CA ASP A 63 -6.75 -9.12 5.37
C ASP A 63 -7.34 -7.85 6.00
N GLY A 64 -7.40 -6.78 5.22
CA GLY A 64 -8.03 -5.51 5.53
C GLY A 64 -7.18 -4.53 6.34
N GLY A 65 -7.19 -3.25 5.91
CA GLY A 65 -6.32 -2.21 6.43
C GLY A 65 -6.44 -1.96 7.93
N SER A 66 -7.61 -2.12 8.53
CA SER A 66 -7.80 -1.96 9.97
C SER A 66 -7.06 -3.04 10.77
N MET A 67 -7.08 -4.31 10.28
CA MET A 67 -6.33 -5.41 10.90
C MET A 67 -4.83 -5.20 10.75
N LEU A 68 -4.39 -4.78 9.56
CA LEU A 68 -2.98 -4.49 9.31
C LEU A 68 -2.47 -3.34 10.19
N THR A 69 -3.27 -2.28 10.39
CA THR A 69 -2.93 -1.20 11.33
C THR A 69 -2.75 -1.72 12.76
N GLN A 70 -3.65 -2.60 13.22
CA GLN A 70 -3.54 -3.22 14.55
C GLN A 70 -2.26 -4.07 14.68
N ALA A 71 -1.84 -4.76 13.60
CA ALA A 71 -0.59 -5.52 13.58
C ALA A 71 0.65 -4.61 13.69
N VAL A 72 0.63 -3.40 13.11
CA VAL A 72 1.69 -2.39 13.30
C VAL A 72 1.69 -1.88 14.74
N VAL A 73 0.53 -1.49 15.28
CA VAL A 73 0.38 -1.01 16.66
C VAL A 73 0.84 -2.06 17.66
N GLY A 74 0.48 -3.32 17.45
CA GLY A 74 0.89 -4.46 18.27
C GLY A 74 2.33 -4.92 18.09
N GLY A 75 3.09 -4.29 17.16
CA GLY A 75 4.50 -4.60 16.90
C GLY A 75 4.75 -5.96 16.25
N SER A 76 3.74 -6.62 15.68
CA SER A 76 3.92 -7.85 14.89
C SER A 76 4.33 -7.57 13.44
N VAL A 77 4.09 -6.36 12.94
CA VAL A 77 4.53 -5.82 11.65
C VAL A 77 5.36 -4.58 11.89
N ASP A 78 6.52 -4.48 11.22
CA ASP A 78 7.44 -3.35 11.34
C ASP A 78 7.04 -2.22 10.38
N ILE A 79 6.75 -2.55 9.12
CA ILE A 79 6.31 -1.61 8.09
C ILE A 79 5.13 -2.23 7.34
N ALA A 80 4.08 -1.45 7.13
CA ALA A 80 2.89 -1.86 6.40
C ALA A 80 2.72 -1.04 5.12
N GLN A 81 2.34 -1.69 4.03
CA GLN A 81 1.67 -1.04 2.92
C GLN A 81 0.17 -1.09 3.19
N ASN A 82 -0.43 0.04 3.55
CA ASN A 82 -1.76 0.12 4.13
C ASN A 82 -2.55 1.33 3.63
N GLY A 83 -3.87 1.27 3.77
CA GLY A 83 -4.73 2.41 3.49
C GLY A 83 -4.45 3.62 4.40
N TYR A 84 -4.53 4.84 3.85
CA TYR A 84 -4.44 6.07 4.65
C TYR A 84 -5.52 6.12 5.73
N THR A 85 -6.76 5.80 5.38
CA THR A 85 -7.91 5.89 6.29
C THR A 85 -7.71 5.07 7.58
N PRO A 86 -7.40 3.76 7.54
CA PRO A 86 -7.23 2.98 8.76
C PRO A 86 -6.02 3.44 9.59
N ALA A 87 -4.91 3.84 8.95
CA ALA A 87 -3.75 4.35 9.65
C ALA A 87 -4.04 5.67 10.37
N LEU A 88 -4.67 6.63 9.67
CA LEU A 88 -5.03 7.92 10.25
C LEU A 88 -6.12 7.81 11.32
N SER A 89 -7.11 6.93 11.14
CA SER A 89 -8.14 6.68 12.15
C SER A 89 -7.54 6.19 13.46
N ALA A 90 -6.59 5.26 13.40
CA ALA A 90 -5.87 4.78 14.58
C ALA A 90 -5.00 5.89 15.21
N ALA A 91 -4.27 6.65 14.38
CA ALA A 91 -3.42 7.74 14.86
C ALA A 91 -4.22 8.87 15.52
N VAL A 92 -5.39 9.24 14.98
CA VAL A 92 -6.35 10.18 15.60
C VAL A 92 -6.79 9.70 16.99
N GLN A 93 -6.92 8.40 17.18
CA GLN A 93 -7.23 7.80 18.48
C GLN A 93 -6.02 7.69 19.42
N GLY A 94 -4.84 8.09 18.98
CA GLY A 94 -3.62 8.12 19.79
C GLY A 94 -2.73 6.88 19.63
N ALA A 95 -3.00 6.02 18.65
CA ALA A 95 -2.14 4.87 18.36
C ALA A 95 -0.75 5.32 17.87
N ASP A 96 0.28 4.56 18.23
CA ASP A 96 1.67 4.80 17.80
C ASP A 96 1.87 4.37 16.34
N VAL A 97 1.33 5.16 15.40
CA VAL A 97 1.51 4.96 13.96
C VAL A 97 1.81 6.28 13.26
N VAL A 98 2.58 6.20 12.19
CA VAL A 98 2.96 7.32 11.33
C VAL A 98 3.07 6.87 9.88
N ILE A 99 2.63 7.72 8.95
CA ILE A 99 2.80 7.53 7.51
C ILE A 99 4.21 8.02 7.15
N ILE A 100 4.99 7.16 6.49
CA ILE A 100 6.36 7.44 6.06
C ILE A 100 6.50 7.58 4.55
N GLY A 101 5.42 7.37 3.80
CA GLY A 101 5.38 7.51 2.35
C GLY A 101 4.01 7.22 1.77
N GLY A 102 3.78 7.62 0.52
CA GLY A 102 2.56 7.36 -0.24
C GLY A 102 2.83 6.57 -1.50
N ILE A 103 1.88 5.75 -1.92
CA ILE A 103 1.96 4.97 -3.17
C ILE A 103 0.80 5.28 -4.13
N SER A 104 -0.33 5.78 -3.63
CA SER A 104 -1.46 6.17 -4.46
C SER A 104 -2.22 7.36 -3.86
N ASN A 105 -2.40 8.41 -4.66
CA ASN A 105 -3.15 9.62 -4.30
C ASN A 105 -4.58 9.61 -4.88
N LYS A 106 -5.11 8.45 -5.23
CA LYS A 106 -6.49 8.25 -5.67
C LYS A 106 -7.12 7.12 -4.86
N LEU A 107 -8.44 7.15 -4.71
CA LEU A 107 -9.24 6.12 -4.04
C LEU A 107 -9.91 5.22 -5.11
N PRO A 108 -9.21 4.20 -5.65
CA PRO A 108 -9.59 3.51 -6.87
C PRO A 108 -10.62 2.40 -6.62
N PHE A 109 -11.70 2.72 -5.88
CA PHE A 109 -12.79 1.79 -5.61
C PHE A 109 -14.00 2.08 -6.47
N GLN A 110 -14.69 1.02 -6.82
CA GLN A 110 -15.94 1.04 -7.58
C GLN A 110 -17.02 0.31 -6.78
N LEU A 111 -18.21 0.92 -6.69
CA LEU A 111 -19.39 0.20 -6.23
C LEU A 111 -19.93 -0.64 -7.38
N VAL A 112 -19.76 -1.94 -7.24
CA VAL A 112 -20.22 -2.94 -8.21
C VAL A 112 -21.49 -3.57 -7.68
N VAL A 113 -22.56 -3.60 -8.49
CA VAL A 113 -23.86 -4.10 -8.11
C VAL A 113 -24.43 -5.07 -9.17
N LYS A 114 -25.40 -5.88 -8.80
CA LYS A 114 -26.11 -6.76 -9.74
C LYS A 114 -26.69 -5.96 -10.91
N THR A 115 -26.64 -6.49 -12.11
CA THR A 115 -27.19 -5.83 -13.33
C THR A 115 -28.69 -5.52 -13.25
N SER A 116 -29.44 -6.19 -12.37
CA SER A 116 -30.84 -5.89 -12.08
C SER A 116 -31.05 -4.57 -11.31
N ILE A 117 -30.00 -4.03 -10.69
CA ILE A 117 -30.03 -2.78 -9.94
C ILE A 117 -29.51 -1.67 -10.86
N THR A 118 -30.40 -0.93 -11.49
CA THR A 118 -30.10 0.11 -12.48
C THR A 118 -30.32 1.53 -11.96
N ARG A 119 -30.96 1.67 -10.79
CA ARG A 119 -31.25 2.97 -10.15
C ARG A 119 -30.89 2.93 -8.66
N PRO A 120 -30.50 4.08 -8.08
CA PRO A 120 -30.11 4.16 -6.66
C PRO A 120 -31.17 3.67 -5.68
N ASP A 121 -32.45 3.95 -5.96
CA ASP A 121 -33.57 3.57 -5.09
C ASP A 121 -33.68 2.04 -4.90
N GLN A 122 -33.26 1.26 -5.88
CA GLN A 122 -33.26 -0.20 -5.83
C GLN A 122 -32.20 -0.78 -4.87
N LEU A 123 -31.21 0.02 -4.44
CA LEU A 123 -30.26 -0.36 -3.39
C LEU A 123 -30.84 -0.27 -1.98
N LYS A 124 -31.98 0.41 -1.77
CA LYS A 124 -32.60 0.52 -0.45
C LYS A 124 -32.98 -0.83 0.10
N GLY A 125 -32.56 -1.09 1.34
CA GLY A 125 -32.74 -2.38 2.03
C GLY A 125 -31.81 -3.50 1.55
N GLN A 126 -31.03 -3.28 0.49
CA GLN A 126 -30.06 -4.25 -0.02
C GLN A 126 -28.77 -4.25 0.78
N SER A 127 -27.94 -5.29 0.58
CA SER A 127 -26.65 -5.46 1.24
C SER A 127 -25.50 -5.11 0.30
N VAL A 128 -24.57 -4.27 0.76
CA VAL A 128 -23.32 -3.93 0.09
C VAL A 128 -22.14 -4.34 0.99
N ALA A 129 -21.18 -5.06 0.44
CA ALA A 129 -20.04 -5.55 1.22
C ALA A 129 -18.85 -4.59 1.19
N ILE A 130 -18.17 -4.52 2.33
CA ILE A 130 -16.87 -3.88 2.54
C ILE A 130 -15.92 -4.87 3.21
N SER A 131 -14.62 -4.55 3.28
CA SER A 131 -13.67 -5.39 4.02
C SER A 131 -13.93 -5.31 5.53
N ARG A 132 -13.76 -4.12 6.12
CA ARG A 132 -14.00 -3.86 7.55
C ARG A 132 -14.42 -2.41 7.76
N TYR A 133 -15.12 -2.14 8.84
CA TYR A 133 -15.39 -0.77 9.26
C TYR A 133 -14.08 -0.02 9.55
N GLY A 134 -13.99 1.24 9.15
CA GLY A 134 -12.79 2.06 9.26
C GLY A 134 -11.69 1.74 8.23
N SER A 135 -11.96 0.88 7.24
CA SER A 135 -11.06 0.61 6.12
C SER A 135 -11.28 1.57 4.94
N SER A 136 -10.38 1.50 3.93
CA SER A 136 -10.57 2.28 2.69
C SER A 136 -11.84 1.90 1.93
N THR A 137 -12.27 0.61 1.96
CA THR A 137 -13.54 0.19 1.34
C THR A 137 -14.76 0.75 2.08
N ASP A 138 -14.65 0.92 3.39
CA ASP A 138 -15.72 1.55 4.20
C ASP A 138 -15.88 3.02 3.85
N THR A 139 -14.77 3.76 3.71
CA THR A 139 -14.78 5.14 3.24
C THR A 139 -15.28 5.26 1.80
N ALA A 140 -14.84 4.38 0.91
CA ALA A 140 -15.29 4.36 -0.46
C ALA A 140 -16.81 4.11 -0.57
N ALA A 141 -17.38 3.25 0.30
CA ALA A 141 -18.81 3.04 0.38
C ALA A 141 -19.55 4.32 0.79
N ASP A 142 -19.01 5.11 1.73
CA ASP A 142 -19.61 6.41 2.11
C ASP A 142 -19.63 7.39 0.93
N PHE A 143 -18.52 7.50 0.17
CA PHE A 143 -18.48 8.32 -1.03
C PHE A 143 -19.50 7.86 -2.08
N ALA A 144 -19.58 6.56 -2.34
CA ALA A 144 -20.51 6.00 -3.32
C ALA A 144 -21.96 6.24 -2.91
N LEU A 145 -22.32 5.96 -1.66
CA LEU A 145 -23.68 6.19 -1.15
C LEU A 145 -24.05 7.67 -1.18
N ALA A 146 -23.16 8.57 -0.75
CA ALA A 146 -23.38 10.01 -0.80
C ALA A 146 -23.61 10.51 -2.23
N HIS A 147 -22.83 10.00 -3.21
CA HIS A 147 -23.00 10.32 -4.63
C HIS A 147 -24.39 9.89 -5.13
N LEU A 148 -24.87 8.74 -4.71
CA LEU A 148 -26.21 8.21 -5.03
C LEU A 148 -27.34 8.86 -4.21
N LYS A 149 -27.03 9.81 -3.31
CA LYS A 149 -27.98 10.42 -2.36
C LYS A 149 -28.64 9.38 -1.44
N LEU A 150 -27.89 8.35 -1.10
CA LEU A 150 -28.25 7.31 -0.13
C LEU A 150 -27.39 7.45 1.14
N THR A 151 -27.86 6.82 2.22
CA THR A 151 -27.21 6.79 3.51
C THR A 151 -27.00 5.34 3.98
N ARG A 152 -26.22 5.15 5.05
CA ARG A 152 -26.07 3.83 5.67
C ARG A 152 -27.34 3.29 6.33
N THR A 153 -28.36 4.10 6.51
CA THR A 153 -29.68 3.65 6.95
C THR A 153 -30.52 3.13 5.78
N ASP A 154 -30.22 3.57 4.56
CA ASP A 154 -30.89 3.07 3.35
C ASP A 154 -30.30 1.72 2.88
N VAL A 155 -29.00 1.45 3.13
CA VAL A 155 -28.27 0.28 2.60
C VAL A 155 -27.57 -0.47 3.73
N LYS A 156 -27.69 -1.79 3.76
CA LYS A 156 -27.03 -2.64 4.76
C LYS A 156 -25.56 -2.81 4.36
N VAL A 157 -24.64 -2.10 5.02
CA VAL A 157 -23.20 -2.25 4.80
C VAL A 157 -22.68 -3.41 5.67
N LEU A 158 -22.13 -4.44 5.02
CA LEU A 158 -21.68 -5.68 5.68
C LEU A 158 -20.16 -5.82 5.62
N GLN A 159 -19.53 -6.20 6.75
CA GLN A 159 -18.12 -6.55 6.79
C GLN A 159 -17.94 -8.01 6.40
N LEU A 160 -17.33 -8.29 5.25
CA LEU A 160 -17.09 -9.66 4.75
C LEU A 160 -15.62 -9.99 4.53
N GLY A 161 -14.68 -9.10 4.92
CA GLY A 161 -13.24 -9.34 4.77
C GLY A 161 -12.71 -9.04 3.38
N GLY A 162 -11.73 -9.83 2.92
CA GLY A 162 -10.99 -9.61 1.67
C GLY A 162 -11.83 -9.68 0.41
N ALA A 163 -11.26 -9.22 -0.72
CA ALA A 163 -11.94 -9.18 -2.01
C ALA A 163 -12.49 -10.54 -2.42
N ALA A 164 -11.70 -11.60 -2.29
CA ALA A 164 -12.14 -12.96 -2.66
C ALA A 164 -13.43 -13.38 -1.94
N THR A 165 -13.55 -13.08 -0.64
CA THR A 165 -14.77 -13.40 0.15
C THR A 165 -15.96 -12.57 -0.31
N ARG A 166 -15.75 -11.28 -0.58
CA ARG A 166 -16.82 -10.38 -1.04
C ARG A 166 -17.31 -10.76 -2.44
N ILE A 167 -16.39 -11.09 -3.35
CA ILE A 167 -16.70 -11.57 -4.71
C ILE A 167 -17.51 -12.88 -4.63
N ALA A 168 -17.08 -13.85 -3.81
CA ALA A 168 -17.82 -15.09 -3.62
C ALA A 168 -19.24 -14.84 -3.08
N ALA A 169 -19.41 -13.93 -2.11
CA ALA A 169 -20.71 -13.55 -1.58
C ALA A 169 -21.60 -12.86 -2.63
N ALA A 170 -21.01 -12.03 -3.51
CA ALA A 170 -21.72 -11.43 -4.63
C ALA A 170 -22.18 -12.48 -5.63
N MET A 171 -21.28 -13.36 -6.07
CA MET A 171 -21.58 -14.43 -7.04
C MET A 171 -22.61 -15.44 -6.52
N SER A 172 -22.59 -15.76 -5.23
CA SER A 172 -23.60 -16.64 -4.60
C SER A 172 -24.96 -15.94 -4.38
N GLY A 173 -25.06 -14.63 -4.66
CA GLY A 173 -26.29 -13.88 -4.49
C GLY A 173 -26.59 -13.41 -3.07
N GLN A 174 -25.68 -13.63 -2.11
CA GLN A 174 -25.84 -13.24 -0.69
C GLN A 174 -25.87 -11.72 -0.51
N ILE A 175 -25.23 -10.97 -1.40
CA ILE A 175 -25.19 -9.52 -1.39
C ILE A 175 -25.60 -8.95 -2.75
N ALA A 176 -26.10 -7.71 -2.74
CA ALA A 176 -26.51 -7.00 -3.94
C ALA A 176 -25.37 -6.23 -4.60
N GLY A 177 -24.34 -5.87 -3.82
CA GLY A 177 -23.17 -5.16 -4.33
C GLY A 177 -21.98 -5.24 -3.40
N THR A 178 -20.84 -4.75 -3.88
CA THR A 178 -19.56 -4.74 -3.15
C THR A 178 -18.67 -3.60 -3.60
N MET A 179 -17.76 -3.17 -2.72
CA MET A 179 -16.72 -2.18 -3.04
C MET A 179 -15.47 -2.91 -3.51
N GLU A 180 -15.16 -2.82 -4.79
CA GLU A 180 -14.01 -3.50 -5.38
C GLU A 180 -13.10 -2.55 -6.16
N GLN A 181 -11.91 -3.03 -6.50
CA GLN A 181 -10.95 -2.36 -7.36
C GLN A 181 -10.78 -3.14 -8.67
N TYR A 182 -10.25 -2.50 -9.70
CA TYR A 182 -9.77 -3.22 -10.85
C TYR A 182 -8.57 -4.14 -10.44
N PRO A 183 -8.46 -5.41 -10.88
CA PRO A 183 -9.25 -6.06 -11.94
C PRO A 183 -10.54 -6.77 -11.47
N ASP A 184 -10.84 -6.84 -10.19
CA ASP A 184 -11.97 -7.60 -9.63
C ASP A 184 -13.31 -7.09 -10.18
N THR A 185 -13.43 -5.77 -10.43
CA THR A 185 -14.63 -5.18 -11.02
C THR A 185 -14.87 -5.67 -12.45
N ALA A 186 -13.80 -5.88 -13.23
CA ALA A 186 -13.90 -6.45 -14.57
C ALA A 186 -14.34 -7.93 -14.54
N GLU A 187 -13.89 -8.68 -13.53
CA GLU A 187 -14.33 -10.08 -13.33
C GLU A 187 -15.80 -10.13 -12.96
N LEU A 188 -16.26 -9.34 -11.99
CA LEU A 188 -17.66 -9.27 -11.59
C LEU A 188 -18.57 -8.85 -12.76
N SER A 189 -18.10 -7.96 -13.63
CA SER A 189 -18.87 -7.51 -14.80
C SER A 189 -19.18 -8.63 -15.78
N ARG A 190 -18.32 -9.66 -15.86
CA ARG A 190 -18.60 -10.88 -16.66
C ARG A 190 -19.61 -11.82 -16.02
N HIS A 191 -19.92 -11.62 -14.74
CA HIS A 191 -20.79 -12.49 -13.94
C HIS A 191 -22.10 -11.83 -13.51
N GLY A 192 -22.62 -10.89 -14.32
CA GLY A 192 -23.94 -10.30 -14.08
C GLY A 192 -23.93 -9.12 -13.09
N PHE A 193 -22.81 -8.45 -12.98
CA PHE A 193 -22.65 -7.20 -12.21
C PHE A 193 -22.26 -6.04 -13.13
N HIS A 194 -22.41 -4.81 -12.66
CA HIS A 194 -21.89 -3.64 -13.33
C HIS A 194 -21.40 -2.60 -12.32
N VAL A 195 -20.52 -1.71 -12.75
CA VAL A 195 -20.09 -0.57 -11.96
C VAL A 195 -21.21 0.48 -11.93
N MET A 196 -21.76 0.72 -10.75
CA MET A 196 -22.77 1.75 -10.53
C MET A 196 -22.16 3.12 -10.20
N VAL A 197 -21.04 3.11 -9.45
CA VAL A 197 -20.29 4.33 -9.08
C VAL A 197 -18.80 4.04 -9.15
N ASP A 198 -18.06 4.89 -9.85
CA ASP A 198 -16.60 4.95 -9.76
C ASP A 198 -16.20 6.03 -8.74
N VAL A 199 -15.63 5.62 -7.62
CA VAL A 199 -15.24 6.51 -6.53
C VAL A 199 -13.95 7.26 -6.87
N THR A 200 -13.14 6.76 -7.79
CA THR A 200 -11.84 7.35 -8.17
C THR A 200 -11.98 8.82 -8.56
N ASP A 201 -13.03 9.15 -9.33
CA ASP A 201 -13.25 10.50 -9.82
C ASP A 201 -13.98 11.38 -8.80
N ILE A 202 -14.98 10.83 -8.10
CA ILE A 202 -15.81 11.59 -7.15
C ILE A 202 -15.10 11.91 -5.84
N ALA A 203 -14.12 11.09 -5.43
CA ALA A 203 -13.30 11.34 -4.25
C ALA A 203 -12.14 12.32 -4.52
N GLY A 204 -11.90 12.71 -5.78
CA GLY A 204 -10.84 13.65 -6.15
C GLY A 204 -9.45 13.12 -5.80
N ASP A 205 -8.64 13.94 -5.12
CA ASP A 205 -7.27 13.58 -4.70
C ASP A 205 -7.24 12.90 -3.32
N TYR A 206 -8.27 12.12 -3.00
CA TYR A 206 -8.31 11.32 -1.78
C TYR A 206 -7.31 10.15 -1.86
N PRO A 207 -6.26 10.11 -1.01
CA PRO A 207 -5.22 9.12 -1.12
C PRO A 207 -5.69 7.76 -0.60
N ASN A 208 -5.25 6.68 -1.26
CA ASN A 208 -5.62 5.32 -0.86
C ASN A 208 -4.54 4.60 -0.09
N THR A 209 -3.33 4.45 -0.66
CA THR A 209 -2.31 3.54 -0.14
C THR A 209 -1.05 4.28 0.26
N SER A 210 -0.54 3.94 1.45
CA SER A 210 0.64 4.54 2.07
C SER A 210 1.57 3.46 2.64
N TYR A 211 2.79 3.87 2.99
CA TYR A 211 3.68 3.11 3.87
C TYR A 211 3.54 3.64 5.29
N VAL A 212 3.29 2.72 6.22
CA VAL A 212 2.98 3.00 7.62
C VAL A 212 3.93 2.23 8.52
N THR A 213 4.40 2.87 9.58
CA THR A 213 5.18 2.22 10.64
C THR A 213 4.79 2.81 11.99
N SER A 214 5.34 2.29 13.10
CA SER A 214 5.22 2.97 14.39
C SER A 214 6.28 4.08 14.51
N ARG A 215 5.97 5.16 15.22
CA ARG A 215 6.96 6.21 15.55
C ARG A 215 8.12 5.65 16.35
N SER A 216 7.83 4.70 17.24
CA SER A 216 8.83 3.97 18.03
C SER A 216 9.80 3.20 17.13
N PHE A 217 9.30 2.49 16.10
CA PHE A 217 10.16 1.79 15.14
C PHE A 217 10.95 2.78 14.27
N LEU A 218 10.32 3.83 13.75
CA LEU A 218 11.00 4.87 12.98
C LEU A 218 12.15 5.49 13.77
N LYS A 219 11.93 5.81 15.04
CA LYS A 219 12.94 6.40 15.93
C LYS A 219 14.08 5.42 16.24
N SER A 220 13.78 4.15 16.48
CA SER A 220 14.78 3.15 16.89
C SER A 220 15.55 2.55 15.70
N ARG A 221 14.96 2.55 14.49
CA ARG A 221 15.50 1.89 13.29
C ARG A 221 15.44 2.79 12.03
N PRO A 222 15.86 4.07 12.10
CA PRO A 222 15.71 5.01 10.97
C PRO A 222 16.42 4.52 9.71
N GLU A 223 17.60 3.89 9.84
CA GLU A 223 18.34 3.35 8.71
C GLU A 223 17.63 2.18 8.01
N VAL A 224 16.88 1.37 8.76
CA VAL A 224 16.06 0.29 8.17
C VAL A 224 14.92 0.91 7.37
N VAL A 225 14.26 1.93 7.89
CA VAL A 225 13.21 2.66 7.19
C VAL A 225 13.75 3.37 5.96
N LYS A 226 14.94 4.01 6.04
CA LYS A 226 15.62 4.64 4.89
C LYS A 226 15.87 3.61 3.79
N LYS A 227 16.47 2.46 4.12
CA LYS A 227 16.73 1.36 3.17
C LYS A 227 15.44 0.84 2.53
N PHE A 228 14.37 0.68 3.32
CA PHE A 228 13.06 0.26 2.81
C PHE A 228 12.51 1.28 1.80
N LEU A 229 12.51 2.55 2.13
CA LEU A 229 12.01 3.60 1.24
C LEU A 229 12.86 3.72 -0.04
N MET A 230 14.18 3.58 0.06
CA MET A 230 15.07 3.50 -1.13
C MET A 230 14.73 2.30 -2.00
N ALA A 231 14.54 1.12 -1.41
CA ALA A 231 14.16 -0.09 -2.13
C ALA A 231 12.80 0.08 -2.82
N MET A 232 11.83 0.67 -2.14
CA MET A 232 10.50 0.90 -2.72
C MET A 232 10.50 1.96 -3.84
N ALA A 233 11.27 3.03 -3.70
CA ALA A 233 11.43 4.03 -4.78
C ALA A 233 12.09 3.40 -6.02
N THR A 234 13.13 2.59 -5.81
CA THR A 234 13.76 1.81 -6.89
C THR A 234 12.76 0.86 -7.53
N ALA A 235 11.96 0.15 -6.72
CA ALA A 235 10.96 -0.78 -7.23
C ALA A 235 9.85 -0.09 -8.03
N VAL A 236 9.36 1.06 -7.57
CA VAL A 236 8.37 1.86 -8.33
C VAL A 236 8.95 2.30 -9.67
N HIS A 237 10.18 2.78 -9.66
CA HIS A 237 10.87 3.22 -10.87
C HIS A 237 11.08 2.07 -11.87
N GLU A 238 11.68 0.95 -11.43
CA GLU A 238 11.90 -0.23 -12.27
C GLU A 238 10.57 -0.87 -12.73
N TYR A 239 9.53 -0.88 -11.88
CA TYR A 239 8.20 -1.37 -12.22
C TYR A 239 7.57 -0.58 -13.36
N LYS A 240 7.69 0.76 -13.33
CA LYS A 240 7.23 1.65 -14.41
C LYS A 240 8.02 1.46 -15.71
N ALA A 241 9.34 1.30 -15.61
CA ALA A 241 10.24 1.21 -16.75
C ALA A 241 10.19 -0.15 -17.46
N ASN A 242 9.77 -1.23 -16.78
CA ASN A 242 9.85 -2.60 -17.29
C ASN A 242 8.47 -3.30 -17.36
N PRO A 243 7.55 -2.85 -18.24
CA PRO A 243 6.22 -3.47 -18.36
C PRO A 243 6.27 -4.94 -18.75
N SER A 244 7.29 -5.38 -19.50
CA SER A 244 7.49 -6.77 -19.89
C SER A 244 7.72 -7.73 -18.70
N VAL A 245 8.20 -7.22 -17.57
CA VAL A 245 8.36 -7.96 -16.29
C VAL A 245 7.21 -7.66 -15.35
N ALA A 246 6.82 -6.39 -15.24
CA ALA A 246 5.82 -5.93 -14.27
C ALA A 246 4.41 -6.48 -14.57
N VAL A 247 3.99 -6.52 -15.85
CA VAL A 247 2.65 -6.99 -16.24
C VAL A 247 2.45 -8.48 -15.94
N PRO A 248 3.31 -9.42 -16.40
CA PRO A 248 3.15 -10.83 -16.08
C PRO A 248 3.24 -11.13 -14.57
N LEU A 249 4.08 -10.38 -13.84
CA LEU A 249 4.20 -10.53 -12.39
C LEU A 249 2.91 -10.10 -11.70
N SER A 250 2.36 -8.96 -12.07
CA SER A 250 1.09 -8.45 -11.54
C SER A 250 -0.08 -9.35 -11.92
N GLN A 251 -0.11 -9.85 -13.16
CA GLN A 251 -1.11 -10.81 -13.62
C GLN A 251 -1.13 -12.06 -12.73
N LYS A 252 0.05 -12.63 -12.47
CA LYS A 252 0.19 -13.81 -11.60
C LYS A 252 -0.19 -13.50 -10.16
N PHE A 253 0.24 -12.36 -9.63
CA PHE A 253 -0.03 -11.96 -8.24
C PHE A 253 -1.52 -11.75 -7.99
N LEU A 254 -2.23 -11.14 -8.95
CA LEU A 254 -3.65 -10.83 -8.85
C LEU A 254 -4.55 -11.95 -9.40
N ASP A 255 -3.97 -13.06 -9.87
CA ASP A 255 -4.67 -14.18 -10.54
C ASP A 255 -5.58 -13.72 -11.70
N VAL A 256 -5.17 -12.69 -12.44
CA VAL A 256 -5.92 -12.17 -13.60
C VAL A 256 -5.78 -13.15 -14.76
N LYS A 257 -6.91 -13.71 -15.22
CA LYS A 257 -6.89 -14.73 -16.29
C LYS A 257 -6.59 -14.15 -17.66
N ASP A 258 -7.06 -12.94 -17.92
CA ASP A 258 -6.92 -12.24 -19.19
C ASP A 258 -5.69 -11.32 -19.21
N PRO A 259 -4.67 -11.59 -20.04
CA PRO A 259 -3.49 -10.75 -20.14
C PRO A 259 -3.77 -9.30 -20.56
N GLU A 260 -4.79 -9.06 -21.39
CA GLU A 260 -5.16 -7.69 -21.81
C GLU A 260 -5.71 -6.89 -20.63
N ASN A 261 -6.51 -7.51 -19.76
CA ASN A 261 -6.97 -6.89 -18.52
C ASN A 261 -5.82 -6.59 -17.56
N ALA A 262 -4.83 -7.50 -17.46
CA ALA A 262 -3.64 -7.26 -16.65
C ALA A 262 -2.82 -6.07 -17.18
N LYS A 263 -2.67 -5.96 -18.50
CA LYS A 263 -1.98 -4.84 -19.15
C LYS A 263 -2.74 -3.53 -18.96
N ALA A 264 -4.05 -3.53 -19.14
CA ALA A 264 -4.89 -2.34 -18.95
C ALA A 264 -4.85 -1.85 -17.49
N ALA A 265 -4.88 -2.78 -16.51
CA ALA A 265 -4.70 -2.46 -15.09
C ALA A 265 -3.34 -1.80 -14.84
N TYR A 266 -2.27 -2.39 -15.37
CA TYR A 266 -0.93 -1.84 -15.25
C TYR A 266 -0.87 -0.41 -15.82
N ASP A 267 -1.35 -0.19 -17.07
CA ASP A 267 -1.31 1.11 -17.74
C ASP A 267 -2.10 2.21 -16.98
N ALA A 268 -3.17 1.83 -16.30
CA ALA A 268 -3.93 2.74 -15.46
C ALA A 268 -3.16 3.12 -14.17
N TYR A 269 -2.55 2.13 -13.53
CA TYR A 269 -1.95 2.35 -12.20
C TYR A 269 -0.54 2.92 -12.23
N VAL A 270 0.27 2.66 -13.27
CA VAL A 270 1.62 3.24 -13.36
C VAL A 270 1.62 4.77 -13.33
N LYS A 271 0.53 5.39 -13.79
CA LYS A 271 0.36 6.85 -13.86
C LYS A 271 0.11 7.50 -12.49
N VAL A 272 -0.36 6.72 -11.51
CA VAL A 272 -0.73 7.24 -10.18
C VAL A 272 0.33 7.00 -9.11
N TYR A 273 1.37 6.20 -9.39
CA TYR A 273 2.47 6.01 -8.45
C TYR A 273 3.37 7.24 -8.42
N PRO A 274 3.59 7.89 -7.27
CA PRO A 274 4.51 9.02 -7.14
C PRO A 274 5.97 8.54 -7.29
N ASP A 275 6.79 9.30 -8.00
CA ASP A 275 8.19 8.96 -8.21
C ASP A 275 9.06 9.17 -6.97
N ASP A 276 8.62 10.04 -6.06
CA ASP A 276 9.32 10.39 -4.83
C ASP A 276 8.72 9.75 -3.56
N LEU A 277 7.69 8.92 -3.72
CA LEU A 277 6.95 8.27 -2.64
C LEU A 277 6.35 9.22 -1.59
N LYS A 278 6.26 10.53 -1.86
CA LYS A 278 5.74 11.47 -0.87
C LYS A 278 4.23 11.33 -0.69
N ALA A 279 3.82 11.30 0.57
CA ALA A 279 2.42 11.41 0.94
C ALA A 279 1.90 12.82 0.64
N SER A 280 0.71 12.92 0.04
CA SER A 280 0.05 14.20 -0.21
C SER A 280 -0.51 14.77 1.09
N LEU A 281 0.09 15.82 1.65
CA LEU A 281 -0.47 16.49 2.84
C LEU A 281 -1.87 17.05 2.60
N PRO A 282 -2.18 17.69 1.44
CA PRO A 282 -3.58 18.05 1.14
C PRO A 282 -4.50 16.83 1.13
N GLY A 283 -4.06 15.71 0.57
CA GLY A 283 -4.80 14.45 0.57
C GLY A 283 -5.04 13.91 1.98
N VAL A 284 -4.03 13.94 2.85
CA VAL A 284 -4.19 13.58 4.27
C VAL A 284 -5.24 14.47 4.94
N GLY A 285 -5.28 15.77 4.60
CA GLY A 285 -6.30 16.69 5.06
C GLY A 285 -7.73 16.27 4.63
N LEU A 286 -7.88 15.73 3.42
CA LEU A 286 -9.18 15.18 2.98
C LEU A 286 -9.57 13.95 3.80
N VAL A 287 -8.62 13.06 4.09
CA VAL A 287 -8.87 11.87 4.93
C VAL A 287 -9.28 12.29 6.35
N LEU A 288 -8.60 13.27 6.94
CA LEU A 288 -8.96 13.78 8.28
C LEU A 288 -10.38 14.39 8.30
N LYS A 289 -10.80 15.09 7.24
CA LYS A 289 -12.17 15.60 7.13
C LYS A 289 -13.22 14.48 7.09
N GLU A 290 -12.92 13.37 6.40
CA GLU A 290 -13.81 12.21 6.39
C GLU A 290 -13.85 11.52 7.76
N ILE A 291 -12.70 11.36 8.41
CA ILE A 291 -12.62 10.80 9.77
C ILE A 291 -13.39 11.68 10.76
N ALA A 292 -13.34 13.01 10.61
CA ALA A 292 -14.02 13.96 11.49
C ALA A 292 -15.55 13.79 11.51
N LYS A 293 -16.16 13.19 10.50
CA LYS A 293 -17.59 12.85 10.50
C LYS A 293 -17.96 11.85 11.60
N ARG A 294 -17.00 11.01 12.03
CA ARG A 294 -17.19 10.00 13.08
C ARG A 294 -16.41 10.34 14.37
N GLU A 295 -15.27 11.01 14.23
CA GLU A 295 -14.34 11.40 15.28
C GLU A 295 -14.11 12.92 15.22
N PRO A 296 -14.99 13.76 15.81
CA PRO A 296 -14.98 15.22 15.63
C PRO A 296 -13.62 15.90 15.93
N LYS A 297 -12.82 15.32 16.85
CA LYS A 297 -11.48 15.84 17.19
C LYS A 297 -10.53 15.88 15.98
N ALA A 298 -10.74 15.05 14.98
CA ALA A 298 -9.89 15.02 13.78
C ALA A 298 -10.00 16.33 12.97
N ALA A 299 -11.10 17.07 13.08
CA ALA A 299 -11.30 18.34 12.37
C ALA A 299 -10.27 19.44 12.76
N ALA A 300 -9.75 19.39 13.98
CA ALA A 300 -8.75 20.35 14.48
C ALA A 300 -7.30 19.89 14.28
N MET A 301 -7.08 18.67 13.76
CA MET A 301 -5.76 18.10 13.60
C MET A 301 -5.14 18.48 12.25
N LYS A 302 -3.80 18.65 12.24
CA LYS A 302 -3.04 19.03 11.04
C LYS A 302 -2.42 17.79 10.39
N PRO A 303 -2.41 17.69 9.05
CA PRO A 303 -1.81 16.57 8.31
C PRO A 303 -0.37 16.24 8.73
N GLU A 304 0.43 17.27 9.02
CA GLU A 304 1.84 17.13 9.41
C GLU A 304 2.04 16.34 10.72
N GLN A 305 1.02 16.24 11.53
CA GLN A 305 1.06 15.43 12.76
C GLN A 305 1.11 13.92 12.49
N PHE A 306 0.71 13.50 11.31
CA PHE A 306 0.49 12.09 10.95
C PHE A 306 1.45 11.55 9.90
N VAL A 307 2.26 12.44 9.28
CA VAL A 307 3.20 12.11 8.22
C VAL A 307 4.60 12.49 8.65
N ASP A 308 5.56 11.60 8.44
CA ASP A 308 6.98 11.89 8.58
C ASP A 308 7.64 11.79 7.20
N THR A 309 8.00 12.93 6.62
CA THR A 309 8.68 13.02 5.33
C THR A 309 10.20 13.12 5.45
N GLY A 310 10.74 13.15 6.66
CA GLY A 310 12.14 13.51 6.92
C GLY A 310 13.14 12.69 6.14
N ILE A 311 12.93 11.37 6.04
CA ILE A 311 13.80 10.47 5.28
C ILE A 311 13.67 10.72 3.77
N LEU A 312 12.45 10.85 3.24
CA LEU A 312 12.23 11.13 1.81
C LEU A 312 12.79 12.49 1.40
N ASP A 313 12.65 13.51 2.27
CA ASP A 313 13.22 14.83 2.06
C ASP A 313 14.77 14.79 2.06
N ALA A 314 15.37 13.98 2.93
CA ALA A 314 16.83 13.77 2.93
C ALA A 314 17.26 13.07 1.62
N LEU A 315 16.60 12.01 1.19
CA LEU A 315 16.88 11.31 -0.07
C LEU A 315 16.74 12.24 -1.29
N ALA A 316 15.76 13.13 -1.29
CA ALA A 316 15.59 14.11 -2.35
C ALA A 316 16.77 15.12 -2.39
N ARG A 317 17.23 15.62 -1.20
CA ARG A 317 18.40 16.51 -1.11
C ARG A 317 19.70 15.81 -1.50
N GLU A 318 19.84 14.52 -1.19
CA GLU A 318 20.97 13.67 -1.59
C GLU A 318 20.96 13.36 -3.11
N GLY A 319 19.91 13.73 -3.84
CA GLY A 319 19.78 13.51 -5.29
C GLY A 319 19.38 12.10 -5.67
N PHE A 320 18.97 11.26 -4.71
CA PHE A 320 18.64 9.85 -4.95
C PHE A 320 17.57 9.65 -6.05
N PHE A 321 16.46 10.38 -6.01
CA PHE A 321 15.40 10.26 -7.01
C PHE A 321 15.84 10.71 -8.42
N LYS A 322 16.72 11.74 -8.50
CA LYS A 322 17.30 12.16 -9.79
C LYS A 322 18.22 11.10 -10.38
N GLN A 323 19.00 10.41 -9.54
CA GLN A 323 19.86 9.30 -9.97
C GLN A 323 19.03 8.11 -10.49
N LEU A 324 17.91 7.79 -9.85
CA LEU A 324 17.00 6.75 -10.34
C LEU A 324 16.45 7.09 -11.73
N GLN A 325 16.03 8.34 -11.95
CA GLN A 325 15.49 8.77 -13.25
C GLN A 325 16.55 8.81 -14.36
N ALA A 326 17.81 9.01 -14.03
CA ALA A 326 18.92 9.04 -14.99
C ALA A 326 19.49 7.65 -15.34
N ALA A 327 19.09 6.60 -14.61
CA ALA A 327 19.59 5.23 -14.79
C ALA A 327 18.85 4.43 -15.91
N ASN A 328 17.95 5.06 -16.66
CA ASN A 328 17.20 4.49 -17.80
C ASN A 328 17.83 4.82 -19.14
#